data_c9d91710ecb27c331ffc442b26383788
#
_entry.id   c9d91710ecb27c331ffc442b26383788
#
_cell.length_a   1.000
_cell.length_b   1.000
_cell.length_c   1.000
_cell.angle_alpha   90.00
_cell.angle_beta   90.00
_cell.angle_gamma   90.00
#
_symmetry.space_group_name_H-M   'P 1'
#
loop_
_entity.id
_entity.type
_entity.pdbx_description
1 polymer ?
#
loop_
_entity_poly.entity_id
_entity_poly.type
_entity_poly.pdbx_seq_one_letter_code
_entity_poly.pdbx_strand_id
1 'polypeptide(L)'
;LFKLGFLKIMKTIPSISSQINEEEIYKVIDKHFSRLAPYYYRWINSWLIGAYEHFSDIDKYIILIYIINKDFIFFRKNGLIVNYESFYKDKTLEVDKISISDISKDLQIPKESVRRKVEELERAGVIKKKGKKIFVDRTGFTT
;
A
#
# COMPACT_ATOMS: atom_id res chain seq x y z
N LEU A 1 -16.57 -11.98 16.10
CA LEU A 1 -16.23 -13.32 15.53
C LEU A 1 -15.21 -13.21 14.38
N PHE A 2 -15.41 -12.31 13.44
CA PHE A 2 -14.49 -12.09 12.30
C PHE A 2 -13.07 -11.66 12.74
N LYS A 3 -12.96 -10.77 13.71
CA LYS A 3 -11.70 -10.29 14.28
C LYS A 3 -10.87 -11.40 14.94
N LEU A 4 -11.53 -12.36 15.59
CA LEU A 4 -10.89 -13.53 16.22
C LEU A 4 -10.43 -14.58 15.20
N GLY A 5 -11.19 -14.80 14.13
CA GLY A 5 -10.81 -15.70 13.04
C GLY A 5 -9.61 -15.16 12.24
N PHE A 6 -9.56 -13.85 12.03
CA PHE A 6 -8.47 -13.14 11.35
C PHE A 6 -7.16 -13.20 12.15
N LEU A 7 -7.21 -12.98 13.47
CA LEU A 7 -6.05 -13.09 14.35
C LEU A 7 -5.50 -14.54 14.45
N LYS A 8 -6.33 -15.55 14.17
CA LYS A 8 -5.92 -16.96 14.19
C LYS A 8 -5.11 -17.37 12.94
N ILE A 9 -5.32 -16.67 11.83
CA ILE A 9 -4.61 -16.91 10.55
C ILE A 9 -3.30 -16.12 10.49
N MET A 10 -3.21 -15.01 11.19
CA MET A 10 -2.01 -14.16 11.23
C MET A 10 -1.21 -14.40 12.50
N LYS A 11 0.05 -14.78 12.33
CA LYS A 11 1.00 -14.80 13.45
C LYS A 11 1.25 -13.37 13.90
N THR A 12 0.91 -13.05 15.14
CA THR A 12 1.37 -11.81 15.76
C THR A 12 2.88 -11.88 15.95
N ILE A 13 3.59 -10.88 15.51
CA ILE A 13 5.02 -10.75 15.82
C ILE A 13 5.18 -9.95 17.10
N PRO A 14 6.14 -10.34 17.94
CA PRO A 14 6.50 -9.56 19.11
C PRO A 14 7.00 -8.22 18.65
N SER A 15 7.35 -7.39 18.47
CA SER A 15 7.73 -6.07 17.97
C SER A 15 8.52 -6.13 16.65
N ILE A 16 8.07 -5.40 15.64
CA ILE A 16 8.84 -5.23 14.40
C ILE A 16 10.19 -4.54 14.66
N SER A 17 10.26 -3.63 15.63
CA SER A 17 11.49 -2.97 16.03
C SER A 17 12.56 -3.94 16.57
N SER A 18 12.19 -5.12 17.09
CA SER A 18 13.13 -6.15 17.48
C SER A 18 13.64 -7.02 16.32
N GLN A 19 13.01 -6.94 15.16
CA GLN A 19 13.34 -7.76 13.99
C GLN A 19 14.03 -6.96 12.89
N ILE A 20 13.74 -5.67 12.79
CA ILE A 20 14.30 -4.75 11.80
C ILE A 20 14.91 -3.57 12.56
N ASN A 21 16.21 -3.51 12.59
CA ASN A 21 16.93 -2.38 13.15
C ASN A 21 17.15 -1.35 12.04
N GLU A 22 16.39 -0.27 12.06
CA GLU A 22 16.46 0.79 11.06
C GLU A 22 17.87 1.41 10.98
N GLU A 23 18.54 1.60 12.10
CA GLU A 23 19.92 2.15 12.13
C GLU A 23 20.91 1.22 11.42
N GLU A 24 20.80 -0.08 11.58
CA GLU A 24 21.65 -1.05 10.88
C GLU A 24 21.37 -1.04 9.38
N ILE A 25 20.11 -0.91 8.97
CA ILE A 25 19.76 -0.76 7.55
C ILE A 25 20.37 0.51 6.97
N TYR A 26 20.25 1.65 7.65
CA TYR A 26 20.86 2.90 7.21
C TYR A 26 22.38 2.79 7.09
N LYS A 27 23.06 2.18 8.04
CA LYS A 27 24.50 1.95 7.97
C LYS A 27 24.91 1.11 6.77
N VAL A 28 24.14 0.05 6.47
CA VAL A 28 24.39 -0.81 5.30
C VAL A 28 24.15 -0.05 4.00
N ILE A 29 23.07 0.70 3.91
CA ILE A 29 22.76 1.52 2.73
C ILE A 29 23.84 2.58 2.51
N ASP A 30 24.21 3.32 3.55
CA ASP A 30 25.25 4.35 3.47
C ASP A 30 26.59 3.79 3.01
N LYS A 31 27.05 2.72 3.66
CA LYS A 31 28.30 2.04 3.33
C LYS A 31 28.35 1.49 1.90
N HIS A 32 27.21 1.05 1.37
CA HIS A 32 27.13 0.40 0.07
C HIS A 32 26.31 1.19 -0.95
N PHE A 33 26.10 2.49 -0.71
CA PHE A 33 25.20 3.32 -1.51
C PHE A 33 25.47 3.25 -3.01
N SER A 34 26.71 3.45 -3.44
CA SER A 34 27.09 3.43 -4.86
C SER A 34 26.84 2.06 -5.54
N ARG A 35 26.86 0.98 -4.78
CA ARG A 35 26.59 -0.38 -5.27
C ARG A 35 25.09 -0.69 -5.32
N LEU A 36 24.32 -0.14 -4.37
CA LEU A 36 22.87 -0.36 -4.25
C LEU A 36 22.05 0.60 -5.10
N ALA A 37 22.53 1.83 -5.28
CA ALA A 37 21.80 2.88 -5.99
C ALA A 37 21.36 2.48 -7.42
N PRO A 38 22.15 1.80 -8.26
CA PRO A 38 21.70 1.38 -9.59
C PRO A 38 20.51 0.43 -9.55
N TYR A 39 20.44 -0.47 -8.57
CA TYR A 39 19.33 -1.39 -8.40
C TYR A 39 18.06 -0.65 -7.95
N TYR A 40 18.21 0.26 -6.99
CA TYR A 40 17.13 1.08 -6.47
C TYR A 40 16.52 1.97 -7.56
N TYR A 41 17.35 2.69 -8.33
CA TYR A 41 16.86 3.55 -9.41
C TYR A 41 16.27 2.77 -10.57
N ARG A 42 16.83 1.60 -10.92
CA ARG A 42 16.22 0.70 -11.91
C ARG A 42 14.84 0.23 -11.45
N TRP A 43 14.72 -0.15 -10.20
CA TRP A 43 13.45 -0.58 -9.62
C TRP A 43 12.40 0.54 -9.66
N ILE A 44 12.75 1.75 -9.22
CA ILE A 44 11.85 2.91 -9.29
C ILE A 44 11.44 3.19 -10.73
N ASN A 45 12.37 3.22 -11.69
CA ASN A 45 12.05 3.48 -13.10
C ASN A 45 11.09 2.42 -13.65
N SER A 46 11.32 1.14 -13.37
CA SER A 46 10.43 0.07 -13.81
C SER A 46 9.01 0.23 -13.24
N TRP A 47 8.92 0.62 -11.99
CA TRP A 47 7.63 0.90 -11.35
C TRP A 47 6.91 2.10 -11.97
N LEU A 48 7.61 3.19 -12.19
CA LEU A 48 7.03 4.40 -12.79
C LEU A 48 6.58 4.17 -14.23
N ILE A 49 7.36 3.44 -15.03
CA ILE A 49 7.00 3.07 -16.40
C ILE A 49 5.73 2.20 -16.37
N GLY A 50 5.70 1.14 -15.56
CA GLY A 50 4.53 0.28 -15.44
C GLY A 50 3.29 1.04 -14.94
N ALA A 51 3.45 1.96 -14.00
CA ALA A 51 2.37 2.82 -13.54
C ALA A 51 1.82 3.71 -14.65
N TYR A 52 2.70 4.32 -15.44
CA TYR A 52 2.30 5.16 -16.58
C TYR A 52 1.58 4.35 -17.66
N GLU A 53 2.09 3.19 -18.01
CA GLU A 53 1.48 2.28 -18.99
C GLU A 53 0.08 1.82 -18.57
N HIS A 54 -0.12 1.49 -17.29
CA HIS A 54 -1.40 0.98 -16.80
C HIS A 54 -2.43 2.08 -16.51
N PHE A 55 -2.00 3.19 -15.95
CA PHE A 55 -2.93 4.21 -15.45
C PHE A 55 -2.98 5.46 -16.32
N SER A 56 -2.00 5.69 -17.19
CA SER A 56 -1.82 6.92 -18.00
C SER A 56 -1.84 8.22 -17.18
N ASP A 57 -1.73 8.12 -15.85
CA ASP A 57 -1.87 9.20 -14.90
C ASP A 57 -1.15 8.86 -13.60
N ILE A 58 -0.07 9.57 -13.32
CA ILE A 58 0.76 9.31 -12.14
C ILE A 58 0.03 9.55 -10.83
N ASP A 59 -0.91 10.50 -10.78
CA ASP A 59 -1.66 10.77 -9.55
C ASP A 59 -2.57 9.60 -9.17
N LYS A 60 -3.14 8.86 -10.13
CA LYS A 60 -3.90 7.63 -9.84
C LYS A 60 -3.02 6.61 -9.15
N TYR A 61 -1.79 6.45 -9.65
CA TYR A 61 -0.83 5.54 -9.07
C TYR A 61 -0.41 5.98 -7.67
N ILE A 62 -0.12 7.26 -7.47
CA ILE A 62 0.22 7.81 -6.16
C ILE A 62 -0.90 7.59 -5.16
N ILE A 63 -2.16 7.83 -5.56
CA ILE A 63 -3.33 7.58 -4.71
C ILE A 63 -3.44 6.09 -4.35
N LEU A 64 -3.27 5.20 -5.32
CA LEU A 64 -3.31 3.76 -5.09
C LEU A 64 -2.22 3.30 -4.11
N ILE A 65 -0.99 3.72 -4.32
CA ILE A 65 0.13 3.39 -3.43
C ILE A 65 -0.08 3.97 -2.02
N TYR A 66 -0.63 5.17 -1.91
CA TYR A 66 -1.00 5.74 -0.62
C TYR A 66 -1.99 4.85 0.14
N ILE A 67 -3.03 4.36 -0.53
CA ILE A 67 -4.04 3.48 0.09
C ILE A 67 -3.39 2.16 0.53
N ILE A 68 -2.60 1.53 -0.34
CA ILE A 68 -1.86 0.30 -0.03
C ILE A 68 -0.91 0.50 1.16
N ASN A 69 -0.19 1.61 1.20
CA ASN A 69 0.73 1.91 2.30
C ASN A 69 0.01 2.10 3.64
N LYS A 70 -1.19 2.70 3.64
CA LYS A 70 -2.04 2.79 4.85
C LYS A 70 -2.43 1.42 5.37
N ASP A 71 -2.68 0.45 4.49
CA ASP A 71 -2.95 -0.93 4.88
C ASP A 71 -1.74 -1.55 5.60
N PHE A 72 -0.53 -1.39 5.05
CA PHE A 72 0.70 -1.88 5.69
C PHE A 72 1.00 -1.19 7.02
N ILE A 73 0.76 0.12 7.12
CA ILE A 73 0.88 0.84 8.39
C ILE A 73 -0.11 0.29 9.42
N PHE A 74 -1.34 -0.01 9.02
CA PHE A 74 -2.34 -0.64 9.87
C PHE A 74 -1.88 -2.03 10.34
N PHE A 75 -1.37 -2.88 9.46
CA PHE A 75 -0.83 -4.19 9.82
C PHE A 75 0.31 -4.07 10.81
N ARG A 76 1.27 -3.19 10.54
CA ARG A 76 2.39 -2.93 11.45
C ARG A 76 1.92 -2.49 12.85
N LYS A 77 0.98 -1.57 12.94
CA LYS A 77 0.44 -1.08 14.22
C LYS A 77 -0.27 -2.16 15.02
N ASN A 78 -0.86 -3.14 14.34
CA ASN A 78 -1.58 -4.25 14.98
C ASN A 78 -0.71 -5.51 15.14
N GLY A 79 0.58 -5.43 14.88
CA GLY A 79 1.50 -6.57 14.99
C GLY A 79 1.15 -7.72 14.03
N LEU A 80 0.58 -7.40 12.86
CA LEU A 80 0.16 -8.39 11.88
C LEU A 80 1.25 -8.57 10.81
N ILE A 81 1.63 -9.82 10.56
CA ILE A 81 2.47 -10.19 9.41
C ILE A 81 1.58 -10.68 8.28
N VAL A 82 1.72 -10.04 7.15
CA VAL A 82 1.07 -10.46 5.91
C VAL A 82 2.16 -10.75 4.90
N ASN A 83 2.26 -11.99 4.43
CA ASN A 83 3.15 -12.29 3.32
C ASN A 83 2.51 -11.85 1.99
N TYR A 84 3.31 -11.81 0.93
CA TYR A 84 2.88 -11.36 -0.39
C TYR A 84 1.64 -12.10 -0.89
N GLU A 85 1.64 -13.43 -0.79
CA GLU A 85 0.56 -14.27 -1.28
C GLU A 85 -0.75 -14.05 -0.50
N SER A 86 -0.68 -14.00 0.81
CA SER A 86 -1.85 -13.72 1.67
C SER A 86 -2.39 -12.31 1.43
N PHE A 87 -1.52 -11.32 1.22
CA PHE A 87 -1.95 -9.96 0.94
C PHE A 87 -2.80 -9.87 -0.33
N TYR A 88 -2.44 -10.57 -1.39
CA TYR A 88 -3.18 -10.52 -2.66
C TYR A 88 -4.36 -11.50 -2.75
N LYS A 89 -4.32 -12.63 -2.03
CA LYS A 89 -5.38 -13.64 -2.06
C LYS A 89 -6.48 -13.41 -1.01
N ASP A 90 -6.16 -12.83 0.11
CA ASP A 90 -7.11 -12.66 1.21
C ASP A 90 -7.96 -11.40 1.04
N LYS A 91 -9.22 -11.61 0.61
CA LYS A 91 -10.21 -10.54 0.41
C LYS A 91 -10.76 -9.96 1.71
N THR A 92 -10.50 -10.62 2.83
CA THR A 92 -11.13 -10.32 4.13
C THR A 92 -10.28 -9.43 5.04
N LEU A 93 -9.11 -9.02 4.59
CA LEU A 93 -8.24 -8.13 5.36
C LEU A 93 -8.95 -6.79 5.60
N GLU A 94 -9.41 -6.58 6.84
CA GLU A 94 -9.88 -5.27 7.24
C GLU A 94 -8.72 -4.28 7.24
N VAL A 95 -8.92 -3.18 6.57
CA VAL A 95 -7.94 -2.10 6.44
C VAL A 95 -8.44 -0.85 7.15
N ASP A 96 -7.56 0.07 7.42
CA ASP A 96 -7.90 1.34 8.03
C ASP A 96 -8.88 2.13 7.14
N LYS A 97 -9.73 2.92 7.79
CA LYS A 97 -10.71 3.74 7.08
C LYS A 97 -10.00 4.91 6.40
N ILE A 98 -10.03 4.94 5.08
CA ILE A 98 -9.45 6.02 4.28
C ILE A 98 -10.57 6.77 3.60
N SER A 99 -10.58 8.09 3.70
CA SER A 99 -11.52 8.97 3.02
C SER A 99 -10.83 9.81 1.94
N ILE A 100 -11.64 10.34 1.01
CA ILE A 100 -11.15 11.30 -0.01
C ILE A 100 -10.49 12.52 0.65
N SER A 101 -11.01 12.95 1.81
CA SER A 101 -10.44 14.09 2.55
C SER A 101 -9.05 13.78 3.11
N ASP A 102 -8.84 12.55 3.60
CA ASP A 102 -7.53 12.12 4.11
C ASP A 102 -6.50 12.08 2.98
N ILE A 103 -6.86 11.47 1.85
CA ILE A 103 -6.01 11.40 0.65
C ILE A 103 -5.64 12.81 0.17
N SER A 104 -6.64 13.68 0.04
CA SER A 104 -6.44 15.07 -0.41
C SER A 104 -5.49 15.84 0.49
N LYS A 105 -5.67 15.72 1.81
CA LYS A 105 -4.85 16.39 2.81
C LYS A 105 -3.42 15.88 2.82
N ASP A 106 -3.24 14.58 2.85
CA ASP A 106 -1.93 13.95 3.01
C ASP A 106 -1.08 14.04 1.74
N LEU A 107 -1.72 13.93 0.57
CA LEU A 107 -1.03 14.02 -0.74
C LEU A 107 -1.00 15.44 -1.32
N GLN A 108 -1.69 16.40 -0.70
CA GLN A 108 -1.83 17.77 -1.18
C GLN A 108 -2.40 17.87 -2.61
N ILE A 109 -3.26 16.92 -2.97
CA ILE A 109 -4.00 16.91 -4.23
C ILE A 109 -5.39 17.52 -3.99
N PRO A 110 -5.89 18.42 -4.86
CA PRO A 110 -7.21 19.00 -4.70
C PRO A 110 -8.31 17.93 -4.56
N LYS A 111 -9.21 18.10 -3.61
CA LYS A 111 -10.22 17.11 -3.24
C LYS A 111 -11.07 16.61 -4.43
N GLU A 112 -11.44 17.51 -5.34
CA GLU A 112 -12.19 17.14 -6.55
C GLU A 112 -11.36 16.29 -7.50
N SER A 113 -10.06 16.56 -7.62
CA SER A 113 -9.14 15.74 -8.40
C SER A 113 -9.02 14.35 -7.80
N VAL A 114 -8.85 14.25 -6.47
CA VAL A 114 -8.84 12.96 -5.76
C VAL A 114 -10.12 12.20 -6.02
N ARG A 115 -11.29 12.86 -5.87
CA ARG A 115 -12.61 12.22 -6.08
C ARG A 115 -12.71 11.61 -7.47
N ARG A 116 -12.41 12.39 -8.51
CA ARG A 116 -12.44 11.93 -9.90
C ARG A 116 -11.51 10.74 -10.13
N LYS A 117 -10.27 10.82 -9.65
CA LYS A 117 -9.28 9.75 -9.83
C LYS A 117 -9.64 8.47 -9.06
N VAL A 118 -10.20 8.61 -7.86
CA VAL A 118 -10.74 7.48 -7.08
C VAL A 118 -11.93 6.82 -7.82
N GLU A 119 -12.81 7.60 -8.45
CA GLU A 119 -13.91 7.06 -9.26
C GLU A 119 -13.40 6.34 -10.52
N GLU A 120 -12.33 6.84 -11.14
CA GLU A 120 -11.69 6.18 -12.28
C GLU A 120 -11.02 4.87 -11.87
N LEU A 121 -10.34 4.81 -10.72
CA LEU A 121 -9.75 3.60 -10.16
C LEU A 121 -10.82 2.57 -9.75
N GLU A 122 -11.97 3.03 -9.26
CA GLU A 122 -13.10 2.16 -8.94
C GLU A 122 -13.71 1.55 -10.21
N ARG A 123 -13.88 2.35 -11.27
CA ARG A 123 -14.34 1.85 -12.58
C ARG A 123 -13.35 0.86 -13.21
N ALA A 124 -12.07 1.05 -12.98
CA ALA A 124 -11.02 0.11 -13.40
C ALA A 124 -10.95 -1.17 -12.54
N GLY A 125 -11.77 -1.28 -11.48
CA GLY A 125 -11.80 -2.45 -10.60
C GLY A 125 -10.62 -2.56 -9.64
N VAL A 126 -9.81 -1.52 -9.50
CA VAL A 126 -8.59 -1.53 -8.67
C VAL A 126 -8.90 -1.19 -7.21
N ILE A 127 -9.94 -0.40 -6.99
CA ILE A 127 -10.45 -0.06 -5.67
C ILE A 127 -11.96 -0.25 -5.60
N LYS A 128 -12.47 -0.35 -4.38
CA LYS A 128 -13.90 -0.37 -4.08
C LYS A 128 -14.24 0.67 -3.04
N LYS A 129 -15.43 1.25 -3.16
CA LYS A 129 -16.02 2.11 -2.14
C LYS A 129 -17.14 1.38 -1.40
N LYS A 130 -17.17 1.55 -0.07
CA LYS A 130 -18.28 1.13 0.77
C LYS A 130 -18.67 2.30 1.69
N GLY A 131 -19.70 3.04 1.28
CA GLY A 131 -20.04 4.32 1.90
C GLY A 131 -18.91 5.34 1.72
N LYS A 132 -18.39 5.87 2.82
CA LYS A 132 -17.25 6.82 2.81
C LYS A 132 -15.87 6.15 2.87
N LYS A 133 -15.80 4.81 2.89
CA LYS A 133 -14.56 4.05 3.01
C LYS A 133 -14.08 3.61 1.63
N ILE A 134 -12.76 3.64 1.43
CA ILE A 134 -12.09 3.22 0.21
C ILE A 134 -11.21 2.02 0.54
N PHE A 135 -11.25 1.00 -0.32
CA PHE A 135 -10.48 -0.24 -0.19
C PHE A 135 -9.78 -0.56 -1.49
N VAL A 136 -8.61 -1.18 -1.40
CA VAL A 136 -7.97 -1.77 -2.58
C VAL A 136 -8.69 -3.08 -2.92
N ASP A 137 -9.13 -3.23 -4.17
CA ASP A 137 -9.58 -4.53 -4.69
C ASP A 137 -8.38 -5.32 -5.17
N ARG A 138 -7.87 -6.16 -4.29
CA ARG A 138 -6.67 -6.96 -4.55
C ARG A 138 -6.88 -8.06 -5.59
N THR A 139 -8.13 -8.37 -5.93
CA THR A 139 -8.41 -9.39 -6.94
C THR A 139 -8.02 -8.97 -8.36
N GLY A 140 -7.95 -7.67 -8.63
CA GLY A 140 -7.48 -7.12 -9.90
C GLY A 140 -5.99 -7.31 -10.17
N PHE A 141 -5.20 -7.67 -9.14
CA PHE A 141 -3.76 -7.89 -9.25
C PHE A 141 -3.37 -9.36 -9.44
N THR A 142 -4.33 -10.28 -9.40
CA THR A 142 -4.10 -11.74 -9.48
C THR A 142 -4.47 -12.35 -10.83
N THR A 143 -4.84 -11.53 -11.76
CA THR A 143 -5.09 -11.91 -13.17
C THR A 143 -3.86 -11.52 -14.05
#